data_dc516abe020188a941fd275739c39939
#
_entry.id   dc516abe020188a941fd275739c39939
#
_cell.length_a   1.000
_cell.length_b   1.000
_cell.length_c   1.000
_cell.angle_alpha   90.00
_cell.angle_beta   90.00
_cell.angle_gamma   90.00
#
_symmetry.space_group_name_H-M   'P 1'
#
loop_
_entity.id
_entity.type
_entity.pdbx_description
1 polymer ?
#
loop_
_entity_poly.entity_id
_entity_poly.type
_entity_poly.pdbx_seq_one_letter_code
_entity_poly.pdbx_strand_id
1 'polypeptide(L)'
;MIIVMCGIVCAFDVKESTEVLRPQLLEMSKKIRHRGPDWSGIYADDKAILAHERLAIVDPASGKQPLLSPDGKLILAANGEIYNHRELRKQFEGSYDFQTESDCEVILALYQKKGPAFLDEMNGIFGFSIYDTEKEEYFIARDHMGIIPLYMGWDQNGTFYVASELKALEGTCTKIELFPPGHYLHSSDGELKKWYSRDWMEYNAVKDNETSIQEIKEALEAAVHRQLMSDVPYGVLLSGGLDSSVTSAIAKKYAQKRIESGDTADAWWPQLHSFSVGLDGSPDLAAAQKVADHIGTVHHEIKFTIQEGLDAIKDVVYNLETYDITTIRASTPMYLMARVIKSMGIKMVLSGEGADELFGGYLYFHKAPNDQEFHEETVRKLSKLHMYDCLRANKSLAAWVSTLDFIANTVTLCALALDSGASSRRPRALSRSLIIWFTVSSNVFLGLLASLSNVSGSSISGTPPN
;
A
#
# COMPACT_ATOMS: atom_id res chain seq x y z
N MET A 1 3.25 3.64 -2.00
CA MET A 1 1.83 3.96 -2.27
C MET A 1 1.28 4.74 -1.09
N ILE A 2 0.90 6.01 -1.27
CA ILE A 2 0.23 6.78 -0.22
C ILE A 2 -1.26 6.48 -0.37
N ILE A 3 -1.71 5.38 0.20
CA ILE A 3 -3.13 5.12 0.39
C ILE A 3 -3.49 5.82 1.70
N VAL A 4 -4.28 6.87 1.60
CA VAL A 4 -4.92 7.47 2.77
C VAL A 4 -6.02 6.51 3.19
N MET A 5 -5.80 5.77 4.26
CA MET A 5 -6.77 4.89 4.91
C MET A 5 -6.91 5.33 6.36
N CYS A 6 -7.91 4.83 7.07
CA CYS A 6 -8.10 5.09 8.49
C CYS A 6 -6.81 5.04 9.31
N GLY A 7 -6.83 5.54 10.52
CA GLY A 7 -5.73 5.44 11.47
C GLY A 7 -6.22 5.02 12.85
N ILE A 8 -5.46 4.18 13.53
CA ILE A 8 -5.73 3.78 14.91
C ILE A 8 -4.56 4.14 15.82
N VAL A 9 -4.88 4.51 17.06
CA VAL A 9 -3.93 4.59 18.18
C VAL A 9 -4.62 4.00 19.40
N CYS A 10 -4.03 2.93 19.93
CA CYS A 10 -4.58 2.23 21.09
C CYS A 10 -3.53 2.15 22.20
N ALA A 11 -3.98 2.19 23.45
CA ALA A 11 -3.18 1.94 24.64
C ALA A 11 -3.85 0.84 25.48
N PHE A 12 -3.05 -0.12 25.93
CA PHE A 12 -3.46 -1.25 26.73
C PHE A 12 -2.54 -1.40 27.95
N ASP A 13 -2.94 -2.20 28.90
CA ASP A 13 -2.19 -2.40 30.15
C ASP A 13 -1.85 -1.06 30.84
N VAL A 14 -2.80 -0.11 30.76
CA VAL A 14 -2.63 1.24 31.28
C VAL A 14 -2.31 1.20 32.77
N LYS A 15 -1.20 1.86 33.17
CA LYS A 15 -0.73 1.87 34.56
C LYS A 15 -1.10 3.15 35.30
N GLU A 16 -1.44 4.20 34.57
CA GLU A 16 -1.89 5.48 35.10
C GLU A 16 -3.42 5.59 34.93
N SER A 17 -4.02 6.63 35.56
CA SER A 17 -5.43 6.92 35.27
C SER A 17 -5.61 7.27 33.79
N THR A 18 -6.62 6.68 33.14
CA THR A 18 -6.95 6.97 31.75
C THR A 18 -7.36 8.43 31.55
N GLU A 19 -7.84 9.12 32.59
CA GLU A 19 -8.08 10.57 32.55
C GLU A 19 -6.80 11.37 32.27
N VAL A 20 -5.66 10.90 32.83
CA VAL A 20 -4.34 11.51 32.62
C VAL A 20 -3.78 11.13 31.25
N LEU A 21 -3.92 9.87 30.84
CA LEU A 21 -3.38 9.35 29.56
C LEU A 21 -4.18 9.80 28.34
N ARG A 22 -5.49 10.02 28.48
CA ARG A 22 -6.38 10.38 27.38
C ARG A 22 -5.95 11.62 26.58
N PRO A 23 -5.55 12.74 27.20
CA PRO A 23 -5.03 13.89 26.46
C PRO A 23 -3.80 13.57 25.62
N GLN A 24 -2.87 12.77 26.14
CA GLN A 24 -1.69 12.33 25.43
C GLN A 24 -2.06 11.46 24.21
N LEU A 25 -2.98 10.51 24.39
CA LEU A 25 -3.44 9.65 23.29
C LEU A 25 -4.15 10.46 22.20
N LEU A 26 -4.90 11.49 22.55
CA LEU A 26 -5.50 12.41 21.59
C LEU A 26 -4.45 13.20 20.80
N GLU A 27 -3.35 13.62 21.43
CA GLU A 27 -2.25 14.25 20.69
C GLU A 27 -1.54 13.25 19.76
N MET A 28 -1.38 11.99 20.16
CA MET A 28 -0.88 10.91 19.30
C MET A 28 -1.82 10.68 18.10
N SER A 29 -3.13 10.61 18.34
CA SER A 29 -4.14 10.46 17.29
C SER A 29 -4.14 11.63 16.30
N LYS A 30 -3.96 12.86 16.75
CA LYS A 30 -3.84 14.05 15.88
C LYS A 30 -2.68 13.94 14.89
N LYS A 31 -1.57 13.29 15.24
CA LYS A 31 -0.43 13.09 14.33
C LYS A 31 -0.80 12.26 13.10
N ILE A 32 -1.82 11.40 13.21
CA ILE A 32 -2.31 10.53 12.13
C ILE A 32 -3.67 10.96 11.54
N ARG A 33 -4.18 12.15 11.90
CA ARG A 33 -5.46 12.70 11.43
C ARG A 33 -5.56 12.79 9.90
N HIS A 34 -4.44 12.96 9.20
CA HIS A 34 -4.40 13.00 7.74
C HIS A 34 -4.87 11.69 7.10
N ARG A 35 -4.80 10.55 7.80
CA ARG A 35 -5.27 9.26 7.34
C ARG A 35 -6.80 9.18 7.33
N GLY A 36 -7.45 9.76 8.32
CA GLY A 36 -8.90 9.67 8.49
C GLY A 36 -9.53 11.02 8.82
N PRO A 37 -9.69 11.92 7.85
CA PRO A 37 -10.15 13.29 8.09
C PRO A 37 -11.66 13.41 8.36
N ASP A 38 -12.45 12.35 8.10
CA ASP A 38 -13.92 12.45 8.13
C ASP A 38 -14.48 12.40 9.55
N TRP A 39 -13.88 11.60 10.43
CA TRP A 39 -14.36 11.40 11.79
C TRP A 39 -13.25 10.98 12.73
N SER A 40 -13.31 11.43 13.99
CA SER A 40 -12.48 10.93 15.09
C SER A 40 -13.38 10.32 16.16
N GLY A 41 -13.04 9.13 16.61
CA GLY A 41 -13.70 8.46 17.71
C GLY A 41 -12.71 7.99 18.78
N ILE A 42 -13.18 7.85 19.99
CA ILE A 42 -12.40 7.35 21.12
C ILE A 42 -13.28 6.54 22.06
N TYR A 43 -12.78 5.39 22.48
CA TYR A 43 -13.25 4.63 23.63
C TYR A 43 -12.20 4.72 24.74
N ALA A 44 -12.62 4.78 25.99
CA ALA A 44 -11.72 4.74 27.14
C ALA A 44 -12.45 4.15 28.35
N ASP A 45 -11.76 3.23 29.04
CA ASP A 45 -12.08 2.78 30.39
C ASP A 45 -10.82 2.80 31.28
N ASP A 46 -10.83 2.12 32.41
CA ASP A 46 -9.71 2.17 33.37
C ASP A 46 -8.45 1.42 32.89
N LYS A 47 -8.55 0.58 31.84
CA LYS A 47 -7.49 -0.34 31.39
C LYS A 47 -7.03 -0.10 29.96
N ALA A 48 -7.89 0.47 29.11
CA ALA A 48 -7.60 0.65 27.70
C ALA A 48 -8.14 1.97 27.15
N ILE A 49 -7.46 2.50 26.15
CA ILE A 49 -7.94 3.62 25.33
C ILE A 49 -7.75 3.24 23.86
N LEU A 50 -8.82 3.34 23.07
CA LEU A 50 -8.78 3.10 21.63
C LEU A 50 -9.24 4.36 20.90
N ALA A 51 -8.38 4.96 20.11
CA ALA A 51 -8.71 6.11 19.26
C ALA A 51 -8.65 5.71 17.78
N HIS A 52 -9.58 6.26 17.01
CA HIS A 52 -9.73 6.00 15.59
C HIS A 52 -9.92 7.30 14.80
N GLU A 53 -9.13 7.46 13.74
CA GLU A 53 -9.29 8.50 12.72
C GLU A 53 -9.85 7.85 11.46
N ARG A 54 -11.07 8.23 11.06
CA ARG A 54 -11.83 7.54 10.01
C ARG A 54 -11.75 8.23 8.66
N LEU A 55 -11.43 7.44 7.63
CA LEU A 55 -11.77 7.73 6.23
C LEU A 55 -12.98 6.85 5.88
N ALA A 56 -14.14 7.45 5.69
CA ALA A 56 -15.38 6.72 5.45
C ALA A 56 -15.49 6.32 3.96
N ILE A 57 -15.19 5.07 3.66
CA ILE A 57 -15.29 4.46 2.32
C ILE A 57 -16.55 3.59 2.26
N VAL A 58 -16.68 2.62 3.16
CA VAL A 58 -17.86 1.78 3.34
C VAL A 58 -18.68 2.30 4.51
N ASP A 59 -19.98 2.35 4.35
CA ASP A 59 -20.95 2.85 5.33
C ASP A 59 -20.60 4.22 5.92
N PRO A 60 -20.59 5.30 5.13
CA PRO A 60 -20.27 6.63 5.66
C PRO A 60 -21.23 7.10 6.77
N ALA A 61 -22.44 6.54 6.82
CA ALA A 61 -23.52 7.01 7.71
C ALA A 61 -23.42 6.42 9.12
N SER A 62 -23.30 5.09 9.26
CA SER A 62 -23.38 4.42 10.57
C SER A 62 -22.08 3.81 11.07
N GLY A 63 -21.11 3.52 10.22
CA GLY A 63 -19.85 2.82 10.54
C GLY A 63 -18.85 3.64 11.37
N LYS A 64 -19.28 4.43 12.33
CA LYS A 64 -18.39 5.18 13.24
C LYS A 64 -17.58 4.23 14.11
N GLN A 65 -16.29 4.52 14.26
CA GLN A 65 -15.36 3.70 15.05
C GLN A 65 -14.84 4.48 16.27
N PRO A 66 -14.43 3.80 17.36
CA PRO A 66 -14.43 2.36 17.57
C PRO A 66 -15.81 1.71 17.50
N LEU A 67 -15.89 0.49 16.89
CA LEU A 67 -17.11 -0.30 16.83
C LEU A 67 -17.30 -1.09 18.13
N LEU A 68 -18.55 -1.31 18.53
CA LEU A 68 -18.89 -2.10 19.72
C LEU A 68 -19.70 -3.33 19.30
N SER A 69 -19.45 -4.45 19.97
CA SER A 69 -20.37 -5.60 19.89
C SER A 69 -21.76 -5.23 20.45
N PRO A 70 -22.84 -5.94 20.06
CA PRO A 70 -24.20 -5.65 20.53
C PRO A 70 -24.36 -5.65 22.05
N ASP A 71 -23.56 -6.45 22.75
CA ASP A 71 -23.52 -6.51 24.23
C ASP A 71 -22.57 -5.49 24.87
N GLY A 72 -21.85 -4.71 24.02
CA GLY A 72 -20.90 -3.68 24.46
C GLY A 72 -19.59 -4.19 25.06
N LYS A 73 -19.32 -5.49 25.00
CA LYS A 73 -18.16 -6.12 25.68
C LYS A 73 -16.89 -6.09 24.82
N LEU A 74 -17.02 -6.16 23.52
CA LEU A 74 -15.91 -6.07 22.60
C LEU A 74 -15.86 -4.72 21.91
N ILE A 75 -14.70 -4.09 21.93
CA ILE A 75 -14.43 -2.78 21.32
C ILE A 75 -13.41 -2.97 20.22
N LEU A 76 -13.72 -2.53 19.00
CA LEU A 76 -12.85 -2.68 17.83
C LEU A 76 -12.42 -1.33 17.28
N ALA A 77 -11.13 -1.13 17.15
CA ALA A 77 -10.54 -0.10 16.31
C ALA A 77 -9.85 -0.76 15.10
N ALA A 78 -10.37 -0.54 13.90
CA ALA A 78 -9.89 -1.18 12.69
C ALA A 78 -9.52 -0.16 11.61
N ASN A 79 -8.36 -0.33 11.03
CA ASN A 79 -7.93 0.31 9.80
C ASN A 79 -7.82 -0.76 8.72
N GLY A 80 -8.73 -0.76 7.74
CA GLY A 80 -8.74 -1.78 6.70
C GLY A 80 -10.05 -1.87 5.95
N GLU A 81 -10.09 -2.84 5.04
CA GLU A 81 -11.24 -3.20 4.19
C GLU A 81 -11.37 -4.72 4.18
N ILE A 82 -12.55 -5.24 4.53
CA ILE A 82 -12.85 -6.68 4.53
C ILE A 82 -13.72 -7.01 3.32
N TYR A 83 -13.09 -7.40 2.23
CA TYR A 83 -13.74 -7.55 0.93
C TYR A 83 -14.83 -8.62 0.87
N ASN A 84 -14.75 -9.66 1.69
CA ASN A 84 -15.75 -10.74 1.76
C ASN A 84 -16.71 -10.61 2.97
N HIS A 85 -16.85 -9.40 3.54
CA HIS A 85 -17.67 -9.20 4.74
C HIS A 85 -19.12 -9.67 4.58
N ARG A 86 -19.70 -9.61 3.37
CA ARG A 86 -21.08 -10.01 3.12
C ARG A 86 -21.30 -11.51 3.21
N GLU A 87 -20.37 -12.30 2.63
CA GLU A 87 -20.38 -13.74 2.76
C GLU A 87 -20.19 -14.16 4.22
N LEU A 88 -19.30 -13.44 4.92
CA LEU A 88 -19.05 -13.69 6.34
C LEU A 88 -20.26 -13.31 7.19
N ARG A 89 -20.94 -12.17 6.94
CA ARG A 89 -22.16 -11.76 7.66
C ARG A 89 -23.28 -12.81 7.55
N LYS A 90 -23.46 -13.45 6.39
CA LYS A 90 -24.44 -14.52 6.22
C LYS A 90 -24.29 -15.69 7.18
N GLN A 91 -23.07 -15.97 7.65
CA GLN A 91 -22.81 -17.01 8.64
C GLN A 91 -23.42 -16.70 10.03
N PHE A 92 -23.84 -15.46 10.24
CA PHE A 92 -24.32 -14.93 11.52
C PHE A 92 -25.80 -14.52 11.47
N GLU A 93 -26.52 -14.80 10.36
CA GLU A 93 -27.95 -14.52 10.26
C GLU A 93 -28.71 -15.15 11.44
N GLY A 94 -29.45 -14.31 12.20
CA GLY A 94 -30.18 -14.71 13.38
C GLY A 94 -29.35 -15.04 14.64
N SER A 95 -28.02 -14.88 14.60
CA SER A 95 -27.12 -15.16 15.74
C SER A 95 -26.28 -13.95 16.20
N TYR A 96 -26.10 -12.93 15.36
CA TYR A 96 -25.44 -11.69 15.71
C TYR A 96 -26.23 -10.52 15.14
N ASP A 97 -26.51 -9.51 15.95
CA ASP A 97 -27.28 -8.31 15.57
C ASP A 97 -26.31 -7.19 15.15
N PHE A 98 -26.01 -7.13 13.86
CA PHE A 98 -25.10 -6.11 13.31
C PHE A 98 -25.70 -4.71 13.50
N GLN A 99 -24.92 -3.81 14.08
CA GLN A 99 -25.33 -2.44 14.41
C GLN A 99 -25.03 -1.44 13.30
N THR A 100 -24.16 -1.80 12.35
CA THR A 100 -23.73 -0.94 11.23
C THR A 100 -23.67 -1.75 9.94
N GLU A 101 -23.55 -1.05 8.82
CA GLU A 101 -23.23 -1.69 7.53
C GLU A 101 -21.72 -1.71 7.24
N SER A 102 -20.89 -1.29 8.21
CA SER A 102 -19.44 -1.33 8.06
C SER A 102 -18.95 -2.75 7.82
N ASP A 103 -18.07 -2.91 6.84
CA ASP A 103 -17.39 -4.16 6.54
C ASP A 103 -16.56 -4.67 7.74
N CYS A 104 -15.98 -3.77 8.52
CA CYS A 104 -15.15 -4.11 9.67
C CYS A 104 -15.93 -4.69 10.86
N GLU A 105 -17.25 -4.46 10.98
CA GLU A 105 -18.01 -4.99 12.11
C GLU A 105 -18.05 -6.52 12.14
N VAL A 106 -17.92 -7.18 11.00
CA VAL A 106 -17.87 -8.65 10.93
C VAL A 106 -16.71 -9.25 11.75
N ILE A 107 -15.64 -8.49 11.98
CA ILE A 107 -14.50 -8.87 12.80
C ILE A 107 -14.95 -9.20 14.24
N LEU A 108 -15.85 -8.40 14.81
CA LEU A 108 -16.38 -8.63 16.17
C LEU A 108 -17.17 -9.94 16.25
N ALA A 109 -18.08 -10.17 15.29
CA ALA A 109 -18.89 -11.39 15.21
C ALA A 109 -18.02 -12.65 15.04
N LEU A 110 -17.02 -12.57 14.18
CA LEU A 110 -16.08 -13.67 13.93
C LEU A 110 -15.23 -13.97 15.15
N TYR A 111 -14.64 -12.93 15.77
CA TYR A 111 -13.81 -13.09 16.97
C TYR A 111 -14.59 -13.71 18.12
N GLN A 112 -15.81 -13.25 18.39
CA GLN A 112 -16.67 -13.76 19.44
C GLN A 112 -17.00 -15.25 19.24
N LYS A 113 -17.19 -15.68 17.98
CA LYS A 113 -17.59 -17.07 17.67
C LYS A 113 -16.42 -18.03 17.57
N LYS A 114 -15.29 -17.61 17.02
CA LYS A 114 -14.21 -18.50 16.56
C LYS A 114 -12.85 -18.23 17.22
N GLY A 115 -12.72 -17.14 18.00
CA GLY A 115 -11.42 -16.72 18.51
C GLY A 115 -10.44 -16.43 17.35
N PRO A 116 -9.12 -16.52 17.57
CA PRO A 116 -8.11 -16.15 16.56
C PRO A 116 -8.20 -16.89 15.22
N ALA A 117 -8.80 -18.08 15.17
CA ALA A 117 -8.90 -18.89 13.94
C ALA A 117 -9.71 -18.22 12.82
N PHE A 118 -10.51 -17.19 13.12
CA PHE A 118 -11.28 -16.47 12.11
C PHE A 118 -10.42 -15.74 11.08
N LEU A 119 -9.17 -15.43 11.40
CA LEU A 119 -8.28 -14.68 10.51
C LEU A 119 -8.09 -15.37 9.14
N ASP A 120 -8.11 -16.70 9.10
CA ASP A 120 -7.99 -17.48 7.87
C ASP A 120 -9.19 -17.33 6.92
N GLU A 121 -10.34 -16.89 7.42
CA GLU A 121 -11.56 -16.72 6.62
C GLU A 121 -11.67 -15.32 6.00
N MET A 122 -10.92 -14.36 6.53
CA MET A 122 -10.98 -12.98 6.04
C MET A 122 -10.20 -12.78 4.75
N ASN A 123 -10.85 -12.17 3.78
CA ASN A 123 -10.20 -11.63 2.59
C ASN A 123 -10.23 -10.11 2.68
N GLY A 124 -9.07 -9.50 2.91
CA GLY A 124 -8.98 -8.06 3.13
C GLY A 124 -7.57 -7.56 3.39
N ILE A 125 -7.47 -6.27 3.55
CA ILE A 125 -6.28 -5.55 4.01
C ILE A 125 -6.63 -4.92 5.34
N PHE A 126 -5.86 -5.16 6.39
CA PHE A 126 -6.23 -4.71 7.73
C PHE A 126 -5.08 -4.61 8.73
N GLY A 127 -5.24 -3.71 9.68
CA GLY A 127 -4.55 -3.66 10.95
C GLY A 127 -5.55 -3.20 12.00
N PHE A 128 -5.83 -4.04 13.00
CA PHE A 128 -6.87 -3.75 13.98
C PHE A 128 -6.50 -4.18 15.38
N SER A 129 -7.22 -3.62 16.36
CA SER A 129 -7.16 -4.00 17.76
C SER A 129 -8.58 -4.22 18.28
N ILE A 130 -8.81 -5.36 18.95
CA ILE A 130 -10.02 -5.66 19.72
C ILE A 130 -9.66 -5.59 21.21
N TYR A 131 -10.52 -5.00 22.02
CA TYR A 131 -10.43 -5.01 23.47
C TYR A 131 -11.67 -5.67 24.06
N ASP A 132 -11.48 -6.67 24.93
CA ASP A 132 -12.51 -7.36 25.69
C ASP A 132 -12.60 -6.73 27.07
N THR A 133 -13.69 -6.01 27.35
CA THR A 133 -13.89 -5.26 28.59
C THR A 133 -14.15 -6.13 29.80
N GLU A 134 -14.65 -7.36 29.61
CA GLU A 134 -14.91 -8.31 30.71
C GLU A 134 -13.65 -9.04 31.17
N LYS A 135 -12.78 -9.39 30.20
CA LYS A 135 -11.54 -10.12 30.49
C LYS A 135 -10.36 -9.17 30.70
N GLU A 136 -10.52 -7.89 30.35
CA GLU A 136 -9.44 -6.92 30.28
C GLU A 136 -8.30 -7.38 29.34
N GLU A 137 -8.65 -8.11 28.26
CA GLU A 137 -7.73 -8.68 27.28
C GLU A 137 -7.81 -7.92 25.96
N TYR A 138 -6.71 -7.94 25.20
CA TYR A 138 -6.69 -7.38 23.85
C TYR A 138 -6.21 -8.39 22.82
N PHE A 139 -6.69 -8.20 21.59
CA PHE A 139 -6.33 -8.98 20.43
C PHE A 139 -5.98 -8.04 19.28
N ILE A 140 -4.80 -8.19 18.70
CA ILE A 140 -4.28 -7.34 17.62
C ILE A 140 -3.91 -8.24 16.46
N ALA A 141 -4.26 -7.85 15.23
CA ALA A 141 -3.87 -8.58 14.03
C ALA A 141 -3.57 -7.64 12.86
N ARG A 142 -2.72 -8.14 11.96
CA ARG A 142 -2.33 -7.44 10.74
C ARG A 142 -2.45 -8.35 9.53
N ASP A 143 -2.85 -7.79 8.38
CA ASP A 143 -2.97 -8.52 7.12
C ASP A 143 -1.67 -9.20 6.70
N HIS A 144 -1.79 -10.21 5.86
CA HIS A 144 -0.70 -11.11 5.50
C HIS A 144 0.41 -10.47 4.66
N MET A 145 0.11 -9.40 3.92
CA MET A 145 1.09 -8.65 3.11
C MET A 145 1.64 -7.44 3.86
N GLY A 146 0.97 -7.01 4.94
CA GLY A 146 1.29 -5.79 5.66
C GLY A 146 1.00 -4.52 4.87
N ILE A 147 -0.05 -4.55 4.03
CA ILE A 147 -0.50 -3.39 3.26
C ILE A 147 -0.89 -2.27 4.22
N ILE A 148 -1.60 -2.62 5.29
CA ILE A 148 -1.89 -1.67 6.36
C ILE A 148 -0.68 -1.58 7.29
N PRO A 149 -0.11 -0.38 7.47
CA PRO A 149 0.96 -0.19 8.43
C PRO A 149 0.45 -0.34 9.86
N LEU A 150 1.24 -1.00 10.71
CA LEU A 150 0.95 -1.18 12.11
C LEU A 150 2.26 -1.28 12.91
N TYR A 151 2.33 -0.53 14.00
CA TYR A 151 3.46 -0.48 14.92
C TYR A 151 2.99 -0.77 16.33
N MET A 152 3.88 -1.33 17.14
CA MET A 152 3.68 -1.55 18.57
C MET A 152 4.80 -0.86 19.35
N GLY A 153 4.49 -0.39 20.55
CA GLY A 153 5.44 0.32 21.38
C GLY A 153 5.14 0.19 22.87
N TRP A 154 6.14 0.49 23.68
CA TRP A 154 6.05 0.47 25.14
C TRP A 154 6.64 1.74 25.71
N ASP A 155 5.94 2.35 26.65
CA ASP A 155 6.48 3.47 27.41
C ASP A 155 7.37 3.00 28.57
N GLN A 156 7.90 3.96 29.32
CA GLN A 156 8.77 3.65 30.49
C GLN A 156 8.02 2.99 31.65
N ASN A 157 6.69 3.10 31.69
CA ASN A 157 5.83 2.54 32.73
C ASN A 157 5.33 1.13 32.36
N GLY A 158 5.60 0.68 31.12
CA GLY A 158 5.16 -0.61 30.61
C GLY A 158 3.74 -0.60 30.02
N THR A 159 3.14 0.58 29.79
CA THR A 159 1.92 0.69 28.99
C THR A 159 2.22 0.28 27.56
N PHE A 160 1.38 -0.55 26.98
CA PHE A 160 1.53 -1.07 25.62
C PHE A 160 0.68 -0.25 24.65
N TYR A 161 1.29 0.16 23.56
CA TYR A 161 0.66 0.98 22.52
C TYR A 161 0.68 0.29 21.17
N VAL A 162 -0.37 0.53 20.37
CA VAL A 162 -0.46 0.14 18.96
C VAL A 162 -0.87 1.35 18.13
N ALA A 163 -0.21 1.59 17.01
CA ALA A 163 -0.56 2.70 16.12
C ALA A 163 -0.34 2.36 14.65
N SER A 164 -1.13 3.00 13.78
CA SER A 164 -0.99 2.88 12.34
C SER A 164 0.30 3.49 11.79
N GLU A 165 0.88 4.49 12.47
CA GLU A 165 2.11 5.16 12.05
C GLU A 165 3.07 5.34 13.22
N LEU A 166 4.37 5.23 12.93
CA LEU A 166 5.45 5.32 13.91
C LEU A 166 5.46 6.68 14.62
N LYS A 167 5.23 7.78 13.88
CA LYS A 167 5.21 9.14 14.44
C LYS A 167 4.20 9.34 15.57
N ALA A 168 3.14 8.52 15.61
CA ALA A 168 2.19 8.55 16.71
C ALA A 168 2.82 8.09 18.02
N LEU A 169 3.71 7.09 17.97
CA LEU A 169 4.37 6.49 19.12
C LEU A 169 5.64 7.26 19.54
N GLU A 170 6.24 7.99 18.61
CA GLU A 170 7.47 8.74 18.82
C GLU A 170 7.27 9.84 19.87
N GLY A 171 8.22 9.91 20.82
CA GLY A 171 8.19 10.82 21.97
C GLY A 171 7.37 10.29 23.16
N THR A 172 6.58 9.22 22.99
CA THR A 172 5.83 8.54 24.08
C THR A 172 6.49 7.20 24.43
N CYS A 173 6.75 6.37 23.43
CA CYS A 173 7.31 5.05 23.64
C CYS A 173 8.84 5.07 23.68
N THR A 174 9.40 4.30 24.60
CA THR A 174 10.86 4.09 24.71
C THR A 174 11.35 2.96 23.81
N LYS A 175 10.46 2.05 23.45
CA LYS A 175 10.69 0.96 22.51
C LYS A 175 9.55 0.96 21.48
N ILE A 176 9.91 0.90 20.19
CA ILE A 176 8.93 0.82 19.08
C ILE A 176 9.37 -0.29 18.15
N GLU A 177 8.44 -1.14 17.75
CA GLU A 177 8.65 -2.23 16.82
C GLU A 177 7.56 -2.24 15.74
N LEU A 178 7.91 -2.72 14.55
CA LEU A 178 6.94 -2.97 13.51
C LEU A 178 6.13 -4.21 13.85
N PHE A 179 4.81 -4.13 13.78
CA PHE A 179 3.95 -5.32 13.91
C PHE A 179 4.08 -6.17 12.63
N PRO A 180 4.52 -7.43 12.72
CA PRO A 180 4.83 -8.23 11.54
C PRO A 180 3.55 -8.61 10.75
N PRO A 181 3.61 -8.62 9.39
CA PRO A 181 2.52 -9.09 8.55
C PRO A 181 2.15 -10.54 8.82
N GLY A 182 0.87 -10.88 8.67
CA GLY A 182 0.38 -12.24 8.85
C GLY A 182 0.49 -12.78 10.27
N HIS A 183 0.59 -11.88 11.27
CA HIS A 183 0.66 -12.23 12.68
C HIS A 183 -0.50 -11.64 13.47
N TYR A 184 -0.73 -12.21 14.63
CA TYR A 184 -1.57 -11.66 15.68
C TYR A 184 -0.87 -11.73 17.03
N LEU A 185 -1.33 -10.90 17.95
CA LEU A 185 -0.96 -10.88 19.36
C LEU A 185 -2.22 -10.95 20.19
N HIS A 186 -2.31 -11.94 21.09
CA HIS A 186 -3.34 -12.01 22.11
C HIS A 186 -2.70 -11.77 23.48
N SER A 187 -3.27 -10.88 24.28
CA SER A 187 -2.66 -10.49 25.57
C SER A 187 -2.52 -11.63 26.56
N SER A 188 -3.43 -12.63 26.53
CA SER A 188 -3.36 -13.82 27.39
C SER A 188 -2.13 -14.68 27.12
N ASP A 189 -1.63 -14.68 25.90
CA ASP A 189 -0.45 -15.45 25.51
C ASP A 189 0.82 -14.61 25.60
N GLY A 190 0.71 -13.31 25.30
CA GLY A 190 1.82 -12.36 25.28
C GLY A 190 2.83 -12.56 24.14
N GLU A 191 2.53 -13.46 23.20
CA GLU A 191 3.41 -13.85 22.10
C GLU A 191 2.81 -13.52 20.74
N LEU A 192 3.66 -13.06 19.81
CA LEU A 192 3.30 -12.91 18.40
C LEU A 192 3.18 -14.28 17.74
N LYS A 193 2.00 -14.58 17.20
CA LYS A 193 1.72 -15.84 16.49
C LYS A 193 1.45 -15.57 15.01
N LYS A 194 2.10 -16.35 14.16
CA LYS A 194 1.85 -16.32 12.71
C LYS A 194 0.53 -17.04 12.41
N TRP A 195 -0.42 -16.34 11.78
CA TRP A 195 -1.69 -16.92 11.36
C TRP A 195 -1.72 -17.27 9.87
N TYR A 196 -0.92 -16.57 9.04
CA TYR A 196 -0.91 -16.77 7.61
C TYR A 196 0.23 -17.69 7.18
N SER A 197 -0.11 -18.85 6.64
CA SER A 197 0.79 -19.78 5.97
C SER A 197 0.04 -20.45 4.82
N ARG A 198 0.64 -20.50 3.63
CA ARG A 198 0.02 -21.06 2.41
C ARG A 198 1.06 -21.84 1.63
N ASP A 199 0.60 -22.85 0.91
CA ASP A 199 1.46 -23.76 0.14
C ASP A 199 2.30 -23.04 -0.91
N TRP A 200 1.78 -21.95 -1.49
CA TRP A 200 2.53 -21.16 -2.46
C TRP A 200 3.84 -20.55 -1.92
N MET A 201 4.03 -20.50 -0.62
CA MET A 201 5.28 -20.03 0.00
C MET A 201 6.41 -21.05 -0.10
N GLU A 202 6.10 -22.31 -0.38
CA GLU A 202 7.04 -23.42 -0.41
C GLU A 202 7.19 -23.95 -1.84
N TYR A 203 8.38 -23.83 -2.44
CA TYR A 203 8.63 -24.24 -3.83
C TYR A 203 8.20 -25.69 -4.11
N ASN A 204 8.57 -26.62 -3.23
CA ASN A 204 8.25 -28.04 -3.42
C ASN A 204 6.75 -28.37 -3.39
N ALA A 205 5.94 -27.51 -2.77
CA ALA A 205 4.49 -27.69 -2.75
C ALA A 205 3.81 -27.23 -4.05
N VAL A 206 4.46 -26.37 -4.85
CA VAL A 206 3.84 -25.74 -6.03
C VAL A 206 4.59 -25.95 -7.35
N LYS A 207 5.81 -26.50 -7.32
CA LYS A 207 6.68 -26.63 -8.51
C LYS A 207 6.07 -27.43 -9.67
N ASP A 208 5.15 -28.34 -9.36
CA ASP A 208 4.49 -29.21 -10.33
C ASP A 208 3.05 -28.73 -10.64
N ASN A 209 2.63 -27.58 -10.11
CA ASN A 209 1.31 -27.01 -10.38
C ASN A 209 1.26 -26.48 -11.82
N GLU A 210 0.23 -26.86 -12.53
CA GLU A 210 -0.11 -26.28 -13.83
C GLU A 210 -1.18 -25.21 -13.65
N THR A 211 -1.09 -24.13 -14.42
CA THR A 211 -2.12 -23.09 -14.48
C THR A 211 -2.30 -22.64 -15.92
N SER A 212 -3.49 -22.14 -16.23
CA SER A 212 -3.81 -21.59 -17.53
C SER A 212 -3.86 -20.05 -17.51
N ILE A 213 -3.66 -19.43 -18.66
CA ILE A 213 -3.85 -17.98 -18.82
C ILE A 213 -5.27 -17.58 -18.45
N GLN A 214 -6.25 -18.45 -18.68
CA GLN A 214 -7.65 -18.19 -18.36
C GLN A 214 -7.86 -18.14 -16.83
N GLU A 215 -7.29 -19.06 -16.07
CA GLU A 215 -7.36 -19.04 -14.59
C GLU A 215 -6.69 -17.80 -14.00
N ILE A 216 -5.54 -17.39 -14.51
CA ILE A 216 -4.87 -16.15 -14.10
C ILE A 216 -5.76 -14.94 -14.38
N LYS A 217 -6.38 -14.87 -15.55
CA LYS A 217 -7.31 -13.80 -15.93
C LYS A 217 -8.50 -13.74 -14.99
N GLU A 218 -9.14 -14.88 -14.71
CA GLU A 218 -10.31 -14.96 -13.83
C GLU A 218 -9.95 -14.58 -12.39
N ALA A 219 -8.81 -15.03 -11.89
CA ALA A 219 -8.33 -14.68 -10.56
C ALA A 219 -8.04 -13.17 -10.44
N LEU A 220 -7.41 -12.57 -11.46
CA LEU A 220 -7.12 -11.13 -11.48
C LEU A 220 -8.41 -10.31 -11.60
N GLU A 221 -9.35 -10.70 -12.48
CA GLU A 221 -10.66 -10.05 -12.60
C GLU A 221 -11.41 -10.11 -11.26
N ALA A 222 -11.44 -11.26 -10.60
CA ALA A 222 -12.08 -11.44 -9.31
C ALA A 222 -11.39 -10.60 -8.21
N ALA A 223 -10.07 -10.50 -8.23
CA ALA A 223 -9.31 -9.70 -7.27
C ALA A 223 -9.60 -8.20 -7.41
N VAL A 224 -9.62 -7.68 -8.64
CA VAL A 224 -9.96 -6.27 -8.89
C VAL A 224 -11.43 -6.00 -8.54
N HIS A 225 -12.35 -6.86 -9.01
CA HIS A 225 -13.79 -6.70 -8.78
C HIS A 225 -14.12 -6.57 -7.29
N ARG A 226 -13.63 -7.48 -6.42
CA ARG A 226 -13.93 -7.40 -4.98
C ARG A 226 -13.37 -6.15 -4.30
N GLN A 227 -12.28 -5.57 -4.84
CA GLN A 227 -11.68 -4.33 -4.31
C GLN A 227 -12.37 -3.04 -4.78
N LEU A 228 -13.38 -3.12 -5.64
CA LEU A 228 -14.21 -1.96 -6.01
C LEU A 228 -15.30 -1.66 -4.97
N MET A 229 -15.31 -2.37 -3.85
CA MET A 229 -16.24 -2.17 -2.73
C MET A 229 -16.11 -0.75 -2.19
N SER A 230 -17.12 0.11 -2.41
CA SER A 230 -17.11 1.50 -1.99
C SER A 230 -18.48 2.15 -2.08
N ASP A 231 -18.87 2.88 -1.04
CA ASP A 231 -20.05 3.75 -1.02
C ASP A 231 -19.73 5.20 -1.40
N VAL A 232 -18.49 5.46 -1.80
CA VAL A 232 -18.00 6.81 -2.17
C VAL A 232 -17.30 6.78 -3.53
N PRO A 233 -17.09 7.94 -4.19
CA PRO A 233 -16.37 8.00 -5.46
C PRO A 233 -14.97 7.42 -5.37
N TYR A 234 -14.61 6.62 -6.38
CA TYR A 234 -13.29 6.05 -6.52
C TYR A 234 -12.71 6.25 -7.92
N GLY A 235 -11.43 6.05 -8.06
CA GLY A 235 -10.71 6.16 -9.32
C GLY A 235 -9.62 5.10 -9.50
N VAL A 236 -8.86 5.23 -10.57
CA VAL A 236 -7.72 4.34 -10.86
C VAL A 236 -6.47 5.15 -11.15
N LEU A 237 -5.31 4.65 -10.72
CA LEU A 237 -4.02 5.20 -11.11
C LEU A 237 -3.58 4.56 -12.42
N LEU A 238 -3.33 5.40 -13.43
CA LEU A 238 -3.07 4.97 -14.80
C LEU A 238 -1.76 5.58 -15.32
N SER A 239 -0.71 4.78 -15.38
CA SER A 239 0.58 5.19 -15.93
C SER A 239 0.73 4.90 -17.44
N GLY A 240 -0.20 4.13 -18.01
CA GLY A 240 -0.07 3.61 -19.39
C GLY A 240 0.83 2.39 -19.52
N GLY A 241 1.42 1.89 -18.42
CA GLY A 241 2.09 0.59 -18.33
C GLY A 241 1.08 -0.57 -18.33
N LEU A 242 1.57 -1.81 -18.48
CA LEU A 242 0.74 -3.00 -18.60
C LEU A 242 -0.19 -3.15 -17.38
N ASP A 243 0.38 -3.16 -16.17
CA ASP A 243 -0.33 -3.49 -14.93
C ASP A 243 -1.43 -2.48 -14.62
N SER A 244 -1.10 -1.19 -14.69
CA SER A 244 -2.08 -0.12 -14.47
C SER A 244 -3.18 -0.13 -15.54
N SER A 245 -2.85 -0.46 -16.79
CA SER A 245 -3.80 -0.51 -17.90
C SER A 245 -4.78 -1.68 -17.75
N VAL A 246 -4.28 -2.87 -17.39
CA VAL A 246 -5.11 -4.06 -17.15
C VAL A 246 -6.03 -3.85 -15.95
N THR A 247 -5.48 -3.38 -14.83
CA THR A 247 -6.27 -3.07 -13.62
C THR A 247 -7.36 -2.04 -13.91
N SER A 248 -7.03 -0.96 -14.64
CA SER A 248 -8.00 0.09 -15.01
C SER A 248 -9.08 -0.42 -15.97
N ALA A 249 -8.72 -1.29 -16.92
CA ALA A 249 -9.69 -1.88 -17.85
C ALA A 249 -10.68 -2.82 -17.12
N ILE A 250 -10.18 -3.63 -16.18
CA ILE A 250 -11.05 -4.48 -15.35
C ILE A 250 -11.94 -3.60 -14.45
N ALA A 251 -11.39 -2.60 -13.78
CA ALA A 251 -12.16 -1.68 -12.96
C ALA A 251 -13.28 -1.00 -13.80
N LYS A 252 -12.98 -0.55 -15.03
CA LYS A 252 -13.97 0.04 -15.94
C LYS A 252 -15.10 -0.92 -16.33
N LYS A 253 -14.78 -2.21 -16.51
CA LYS A 253 -15.77 -3.25 -16.81
C LYS A 253 -16.87 -3.33 -15.75
N TYR A 254 -16.50 -3.14 -14.47
CA TYR A 254 -17.41 -3.26 -13.33
C TYR A 254 -17.89 -1.93 -12.75
N ALA A 255 -17.31 -0.79 -13.15
CA ALA A 255 -17.58 0.53 -12.56
C ALA A 255 -19.02 1.04 -12.70
N GLN A 256 -19.84 0.43 -13.56
CA GLN A 256 -21.23 0.83 -13.76
C GLN A 256 -22.18 0.26 -12.71
N LYS A 257 -21.77 -0.74 -11.96
CA LYS A 257 -22.57 -1.45 -10.97
C LYS A 257 -21.96 -1.35 -9.58
N ARG A 258 -22.81 -1.45 -8.58
CA ARG A 258 -22.41 -1.47 -7.18
C ARG A 258 -22.19 -2.92 -6.72
N ILE A 259 -20.98 -3.22 -6.31
CA ILE A 259 -20.65 -4.50 -5.69
C ILE A 259 -21.48 -4.71 -4.41
N GLU A 260 -21.70 -3.63 -3.64
CA GLU A 260 -22.49 -3.62 -2.42
C GLU A 260 -23.94 -4.11 -2.64
N SER A 261 -24.48 -4.01 -3.82
CA SER A 261 -25.80 -4.55 -4.17
C SER A 261 -25.74 -5.91 -4.87
N GLY A 262 -24.58 -6.58 -4.93
CA GLY A 262 -24.37 -7.78 -5.72
C GLY A 262 -24.52 -7.52 -7.23
N ASP A 263 -24.00 -6.39 -7.70
CA ASP A 263 -24.04 -5.91 -9.09
C ASP A 263 -25.47 -5.68 -9.65
N THR A 264 -26.47 -5.53 -8.79
CA THR A 264 -27.87 -5.30 -9.21
C THR A 264 -28.21 -3.82 -9.35
N ALA A 265 -27.67 -2.95 -8.50
CA ALA A 265 -27.89 -1.52 -8.55
C ALA A 265 -26.81 -0.81 -9.38
N ASP A 266 -27.18 0.34 -9.98
CA ASP A 266 -26.23 1.19 -10.68
C ASP A 266 -25.31 1.91 -9.71
N ALA A 267 -24.05 2.14 -10.12
CA ALA A 267 -23.09 2.87 -9.33
C ALA A 267 -23.54 4.34 -9.13
N TRP A 268 -23.23 4.89 -7.96
CA TRP A 268 -23.48 6.30 -7.66
C TRP A 268 -22.72 7.22 -8.62
N TRP A 269 -21.55 6.78 -9.08
CA TRP A 269 -20.66 7.49 -10.01
C TRP A 269 -20.30 6.55 -11.17
N PRO A 270 -21.11 6.54 -12.24
CA PRO A 270 -20.91 5.61 -13.35
C PRO A 270 -19.69 5.94 -14.22
N GLN A 271 -19.10 7.12 -14.03
CA GLN A 271 -17.89 7.53 -14.74
C GLN A 271 -16.66 7.22 -13.90
N LEU A 272 -15.84 6.28 -14.36
CA LEU A 272 -14.56 5.97 -13.73
C LEU A 272 -13.55 7.07 -14.05
N HIS A 273 -12.96 7.67 -13.03
CA HIS A 273 -11.87 8.62 -13.12
C HIS A 273 -10.54 7.91 -13.13
N SER A 274 -9.62 8.33 -14.00
CA SER A 274 -8.23 7.84 -14.03
C SER A 274 -7.25 9.00 -13.86
N PHE A 275 -6.12 8.71 -13.18
CA PHE A 275 -5.14 9.71 -12.81
C PHE A 275 -3.75 9.31 -13.26
N SER A 276 -3.03 10.24 -13.87
CA SER A 276 -1.60 10.12 -14.17
C SER A 276 -0.84 11.34 -13.65
N VAL A 277 0.43 11.18 -13.32
CA VAL A 277 1.29 12.26 -12.84
C VAL A 277 2.66 12.20 -13.50
N GLY A 278 3.19 13.34 -13.88
CA GLY A 278 4.51 13.42 -14.50
C GLY A 278 5.01 14.85 -14.70
N LEU A 279 6.27 14.96 -15.12
CA LEU A 279 6.82 16.21 -15.59
C LEU A 279 6.23 16.54 -16.98
N ASP A 280 6.24 17.82 -17.35
CA ASP A 280 5.79 18.22 -18.70
C ASP A 280 6.61 17.50 -19.78
N GLY A 281 5.90 16.97 -20.78
CA GLY A 281 6.51 16.17 -21.86
C GLY A 281 6.86 14.72 -21.47
N SER A 282 6.46 14.23 -20.30
CA SER A 282 6.66 12.82 -19.91
C SER A 282 5.96 11.89 -20.91
N PRO A 283 6.68 10.86 -21.43
CA PRO A 283 6.08 9.87 -22.32
C PRO A 283 4.98 9.03 -21.64
N ASP A 284 5.04 8.86 -20.32
CA ASP A 284 4.06 8.11 -19.55
C ASP A 284 2.70 8.80 -19.54
N LEU A 285 2.67 10.15 -19.48
CA LEU A 285 1.43 10.92 -19.58
C LEU A 285 0.73 10.69 -20.92
N ALA A 286 1.49 10.70 -22.02
CA ALA A 286 0.95 10.44 -23.35
C ALA A 286 0.48 8.97 -23.51
N ALA A 287 1.15 8.01 -22.86
CA ALA A 287 0.75 6.61 -22.83
C ALA A 287 -0.55 6.42 -22.03
N ALA A 288 -0.62 7.05 -20.85
CA ALA A 288 -1.81 7.01 -19.99
C ALA A 288 -3.04 7.60 -20.71
N GLN A 289 -2.90 8.73 -21.40
CA GLN A 289 -3.99 9.33 -22.17
C GLN A 289 -4.53 8.38 -23.26
N LYS A 290 -3.64 7.70 -23.99
CA LYS A 290 -4.06 6.72 -25.01
C LYS A 290 -4.86 5.56 -24.44
N VAL A 291 -4.45 5.06 -23.27
CA VAL A 291 -5.17 3.98 -22.58
C VAL A 291 -6.52 4.51 -22.05
N ALA A 292 -6.51 5.70 -21.44
CA ALA A 292 -7.72 6.33 -20.95
C ALA A 292 -8.78 6.53 -22.05
N ASP A 293 -8.35 7.01 -23.23
CA ASP A 293 -9.22 7.16 -24.41
C ASP A 293 -9.79 5.83 -24.87
N HIS A 294 -8.98 4.75 -24.85
CA HIS A 294 -9.39 3.42 -25.27
C HIS A 294 -10.41 2.78 -24.32
N ILE A 295 -10.19 2.88 -23.01
CA ILE A 295 -11.08 2.29 -22.01
C ILE A 295 -12.25 3.20 -21.62
N GLY A 296 -12.23 4.46 -22.02
CA GLY A 296 -13.31 5.43 -21.80
C GLY A 296 -13.42 5.90 -20.35
N THR A 297 -12.29 6.28 -19.72
CA THR A 297 -12.26 6.93 -18.41
C THR A 297 -12.23 8.44 -18.52
N VAL A 298 -12.66 9.15 -17.47
CA VAL A 298 -12.42 10.59 -17.34
C VAL A 298 -10.98 10.77 -16.84
N HIS A 299 -10.08 11.08 -17.75
CA HIS A 299 -8.65 11.14 -17.44
C HIS A 299 -8.23 12.49 -16.90
N HIS A 300 -7.39 12.47 -15.85
CA HIS A 300 -6.79 13.64 -15.23
C HIS A 300 -5.27 13.51 -15.29
N GLU A 301 -4.67 14.32 -16.15
CA GLU A 301 -3.23 14.47 -16.25
C GLU A 301 -2.74 15.51 -15.25
N ILE A 302 -1.95 15.10 -14.27
CA ILE A 302 -1.38 15.99 -13.25
C ILE A 302 0.10 16.25 -13.60
N LYS A 303 0.40 17.51 -13.93
CA LYS A 303 1.77 17.94 -14.17
C LYS A 303 2.33 18.62 -12.93
N PHE A 304 3.60 18.40 -12.68
CA PHE A 304 4.34 19.10 -11.64
C PHE A 304 5.72 19.51 -12.15
N THR A 305 6.30 20.52 -11.52
CA THR A 305 7.65 21.00 -11.79
C THR A 305 8.67 20.32 -10.88
N ILE A 306 9.95 20.33 -11.29
CA ILE A 306 11.04 19.83 -10.42
C ILE A 306 11.03 20.55 -9.08
N GLN A 307 10.76 21.87 -9.07
CA GLN A 307 10.73 22.67 -7.83
C GLN A 307 9.60 22.20 -6.90
N GLU A 308 8.39 22.00 -7.42
CA GLU A 308 7.27 21.46 -6.63
C GLU A 308 7.60 20.07 -6.05
N GLY A 309 8.31 19.24 -6.83
CA GLY A 309 8.80 17.95 -6.33
C GLY A 309 9.80 18.10 -5.19
N LEU A 310 10.77 19.00 -5.33
CA LEU A 310 11.77 19.29 -4.28
C LEU A 310 11.12 19.86 -3.01
N ASP A 311 10.17 20.77 -3.15
CA ASP A 311 9.46 21.38 -2.04
C ASP A 311 8.60 20.36 -1.27
N ALA A 312 8.10 19.34 -1.95
CA ALA A 312 7.28 18.29 -1.35
C ALA A 312 8.09 17.25 -0.54
N ILE A 313 9.42 17.13 -0.73
CA ILE A 313 10.23 16.06 -0.12
C ILE A 313 10.08 16.01 1.40
N LYS A 314 10.08 17.16 2.07
CA LYS A 314 9.92 17.20 3.53
C LYS A 314 8.60 16.56 3.99
N ASP A 315 7.52 16.88 3.31
CA ASP A 315 6.19 16.34 3.61
C ASP A 315 6.12 14.85 3.28
N VAL A 316 6.75 14.44 2.17
CA VAL A 316 6.85 13.03 1.77
C VAL A 316 7.59 12.20 2.82
N VAL A 317 8.75 12.68 3.28
CA VAL A 317 9.52 12.02 4.37
C VAL A 317 8.68 11.91 5.64
N TYR A 318 7.99 12.98 6.03
CA TYR A 318 7.16 13.00 7.23
C TYR A 318 5.98 12.01 7.13
N ASN A 319 5.31 11.95 5.97
CA ASN A 319 4.14 11.08 5.80
C ASN A 319 4.52 9.61 5.60
N LEU A 320 5.67 9.32 4.96
CA LEU A 320 6.14 7.96 4.73
C LEU A 320 6.99 7.39 5.88
N GLU A 321 7.50 8.24 6.76
CA GLU A 321 8.35 7.86 7.89
C GLU A 321 9.63 7.15 7.46
N THR A 322 10.16 7.50 6.29
CA THR A 322 11.41 6.95 5.74
C THR A 322 12.19 8.03 4.98
N TYR A 323 13.49 7.81 4.88
CA TYR A 323 14.40 8.58 4.02
C TYR A 323 15.09 7.69 2.97
N ASP A 324 14.52 6.48 2.72
CA ASP A 324 14.98 5.65 1.61
C ASP A 324 14.79 6.37 0.28
N ILE A 325 15.89 6.52 -0.46
CA ILE A 325 15.93 7.33 -1.69
C ILE A 325 14.95 6.82 -2.74
N THR A 326 14.84 5.51 -2.92
CA THR A 326 13.97 4.92 -3.94
C THR A 326 12.51 5.15 -3.58
N THR A 327 12.15 4.95 -2.33
CA THR A 327 10.80 5.19 -1.82
C THR A 327 10.40 6.66 -1.95
N ILE A 328 11.26 7.60 -1.53
CA ILE A 328 10.98 9.03 -1.62
C ILE A 328 10.82 9.46 -3.07
N ARG A 329 11.71 9.01 -3.96
CA ARG A 329 11.67 9.35 -5.39
C ARG A 329 10.37 8.87 -6.05
N ALA A 330 9.95 7.64 -5.78
CA ALA A 330 8.72 7.08 -6.33
C ALA A 330 7.47 7.74 -5.73
N SER A 331 7.50 8.07 -4.45
CA SER A 331 6.32 8.58 -3.74
C SER A 331 6.10 10.08 -3.88
N THR A 332 7.11 10.86 -4.25
CA THR A 332 6.95 12.32 -4.41
C THR A 332 5.90 12.71 -5.46
N PRO A 333 5.93 12.18 -6.70
CA PRO A 333 4.86 12.42 -7.66
C PRO A 333 3.49 11.92 -7.16
N MET A 334 3.46 10.75 -6.51
CA MET A 334 2.24 10.17 -5.96
C MET A 334 1.63 11.05 -4.86
N TYR A 335 2.45 11.65 -4.02
CA TYR A 335 2.01 12.60 -2.99
C TYR A 335 1.34 13.83 -3.61
N LEU A 336 1.96 14.41 -4.64
CA LEU A 336 1.39 15.57 -5.35
C LEU A 336 0.07 15.21 -6.04
N MET A 337 0.00 14.05 -6.69
CA MET A 337 -1.21 13.53 -7.32
C MET A 337 -2.32 13.29 -6.27
N ALA A 338 -2.00 12.68 -5.12
CA ALA A 338 -2.96 12.40 -4.07
C ALA A 338 -3.63 13.66 -3.52
N ARG A 339 -2.91 14.79 -3.46
CA ARG A 339 -3.48 16.10 -3.07
C ARG A 339 -4.57 16.55 -4.05
N VAL A 340 -4.34 16.37 -5.35
CA VAL A 340 -5.32 16.70 -6.41
C VAL A 340 -6.53 15.78 -6.30
N ILE A 341 -6.32 14.46 -6.22
CA ILE A 341 -7.38 13.45 -6.07
C ILE A 341 -8.27 13.78 -4.86
N LYS A 342 -7.65 14.06 -3.72
CA LYS A 342 -8.37 14.45 -2.49
C LYS A 342 -9.19 15.72 -2.70
N SER A 343 -8.68 16.73 -3.41
CA SER A 343 -9.41 17.98 -3.69
C SER A 343 -10.65 17.78 -4.56
N MET A 344 -10.71 16.68 -5.32
CA MET A 344 -11.86 16.28 -6.12
C MET A 344 -12.90 15.48 -5.33
N GLY A 345 -12.66 15.22 -4.04
CA GLY A 345 -13.56 14.44 -3.18
C GLY A 345 -13.50 12.93 -3.41
N ILE A 346 -12.52 12.45 -4.17
CA ILE A 346 -12.28 11.01 -4.40
C ILE A 346 -11.48 10.47 -3.22
N LYS A 347 -12.00 9.43 -2.58
CA LYS A 347 -11.43 8.89 -1.34
C LYS A 347 -10.65 7.58 -1.54
N MET A 348 -10.90 6.86 -2.63
CA MET A 348 -10.27 5.58 -2.93
C MET A 348 -9.72 5.58 -4.36
N VAL A 349 -8.57 4.97 -4.55
CA VAL A 349 -8.01 4.69 -5.87
C VAL A 349 -7.42 3.28 -5.90
N LEU A 350 -7.61 2.59 -7.04
CA LEU A 350 -6.94 1.32 -7.31
C LEU A 350 -5.67 1.58 -8.11
N SER A 351 -4.65 0.77 -7.86
CA SER A 351 -3.38 0.80 -8.59
C SER A 351 -2.91 -0.61 -8.95
N GLY A 352 -2.02 -0.73 -9.92
CA GLY A 352 -1.35 -1.97 -10.29
C GLY A 352 -0.12 -2.30 -9.44
N GLU A 353 0.08 -1.62 -8.31
CA GLU A 353 1.22 -1.86 -7.41
C GLU A 353 1.24 -3.29 -6.86
N GLY A 354 2.43 -3.91 -6.84
CA GLY A 354 2.62 -5.29 -6.42
C GLY A 354 2.60 -6.30 -7.56
N ALA A 355 2.22 -5.90 -8.78
CA ALA A 355 2.19 -6.80 -9.93
C ALA A 355 3.60 -7.27 -10.33
N ASP A 356 4.59 -6.38 -10.33
CA ASP A 356 5.99 -6.73 -10.63
C ASP A 356 6.58 -7.74 -9.66
N GLU A 357 6.23 -7.63 -8.38
CA GLU A 357 6.65 -8.58 -7.35
C GLU A 357 5.96 -9.93 -7.48
N LEU A 358 4.68 -9.93 -7.85
CA LEU A 358 3.87 -11.15 -7.97
C LEU A 358 4.18 -11.92 -9.25
N PHE A 359 4.34 -11.20 -10.37
CA PHE A 359 4.52 -11.81 -11.70
C PHE A 359 5.96 -11.77 -12.21
N GLY A 360 6.92 -11.35 -11.39
CA GLY A 360 8.33 -11.28 -11.77
C GLY A 360 8.61 -10.23 -12.85
N GLY A 361 7.93 -9.09 -12.83
CA GLY A 361 8.00 -8.04 -13.85
C GLY A 361 9.32 -7.28 -13.90
N TYR A 362 10.09 -7.26 -12.80
CA TYR A 362 11.39 -6.59 -12.77
C TYR A 362 12.45 -7.33 -13.60
N LEU A 363 13.28 -6.58 -14.31
CA LEU A 363 14.32 -7.12 -15.20
C LEU A 363 15.26 -8.12 -14.54
N TYR A 364 15.57 -7.97 -13.26
CA TYR A 364 16.49 -8.88 -12.60
C TYR A 364 15.92 -10.29 -12.42
N PHE A 365 14.61 -10.48 -12.42
CA PHE A 365 14.01 -11.82 -12.38
C PHE A 365 14.44 -12.68 -13.57
N HIS A 366 14.74 -12.08 -14.75
CA HIS A 366 15.28 -12.79 -15.91
C HIS A 366 16.69 -13.34 -15.69
N LYS A 367 17.34 -13.01 -14.58
CA LYS A 367 18.67 -13.52 -14.21
C LYS A 367 18.60 -14.66 -13.21
N ALA A 368 17.41 -15.07 -12.81
CA ALA A 368 17.26 -16.23 -11.92
C ALA A 368 17.86 -17.48 -12.59
N PRO A 369 18.75 -18.22 -11.90
CA PRO A 369 19.43 -19.38 -12.51
C PRO A 369 18.49 -20.55 -12.80
N ASN A 370 17.38 -20.65 -12.06
CA ASN A 370 16.39 -21.72 -12.18
C ASN A 370 15.05 -21.26 -11.53
N ASP A 371 14.02 -22.09 -11.71
CA ASP A 371 12.67 -21.80 -11.21
C ASP A 371 12.59 -21.74 -9.69
N GLN A 372 13.38 -22.52 -8.98
CA GLN A 372 13.42 -22.47 -7.52
C GLN A 372 13.93 -21.13 -7.01
N GLU A 373 15.06 -20.64 -7.53
CA GLU A 373 15.62 -19.33 -7.16
C GLU A 373 14.67 -18.18 -7.53
N PHE A 374 13.98 -18.28 -8.67
CA PHE A 374 12.93 -17.34 -9.06
C PHE A 374 11.81 -17.31 -8.05
N HIS A 375 11.29 -18.49 -7.65
CA HIS A 375 10.23 -18.62 -6.67
C HIS A 375 10.65 -18.08 -5.30
N GLU A 376 11.81 -18.47 -4.79
CA GLU A 376 12.34 -18.02 -3.49
C GLU A 376 12.49 -16.50 -3.44
N GLU A 377 12.97 -15.86 -4.53
CA GLU A 377 13.08 -14.41 -4.62
C GLU A 377 11.70 -13.73 -4.65
N THR A 378 10.73 -14.31 -5.36
CA THR A 378 9.35 -13.83 -5.37
C THR A 378 8.75 -13.85 -3.96
N VAL A 379 8.84 -14.99 -3.26
CA VAL A 379 8.36 -15.14 -1.88
C VAL A 379 9.07 -14.16 -0.95
N ARG A 380 10.40 -14.03 -1.07
CA ARG A 380 11.18 -13.09 -0.27
C ARG A 380 10.74 -11.65 -0.46
N LYS A 381 10.44 -11.24 -1.69
CA LYS A 381 9.96 -9.90 -1.98
C LYS A 381 8.56 -9.66 -1.42
N LEU A 382 7.64 -10.56 -1.69
CA LEU A 382 6.27 -10.46 -1.18
C LEU A 382 6.24 -10.38 0.35
N SER A 383 7.07 -11.16 1.04
CA SER A 383 7.17 -11.13 2.50
C SER A 383 7.76 -9.83 3.07
N LYS A 384 8.36 -8.97 2.23
CA LYS A 384 9.04 -7.72 2.62
C LYS A 384 8.45 -6.46 2.00
N LEU A 385 7.33 -6.55 1.31
CA LEU A 385 6.66 -5.38 0.70
C LEU A 385 6.32 -4.27 1.71
N HIS A 386 6.09 -4.63 2.96
CA HIS A 386 5.82 -3.71 4.05
C HIS A 386 7.06 -2.93 4.55
N MET A 387 8.25 -3.24 4.04
CA MET A 387 9.51 -2.60 4.42
C MET A 387 9.97 -1.64 3.32
N TYR A 388 10.45 -0.46 3.72
CA TYR A 388 10.93 0.57 2.80
C TYR A 388 12.35 0.36 2.27
N ASP A 389 12.98 -0.77 2.54
CA ASP A 389 14.36 -1.04 2.15
C ASP A 389 14.45 -1.86 0.86
N CYS A 390 14.22 -1.20 -0.28
CA CYS A 390 14.32 -1.85 -1.58
C CYS A 390 15.75 -2.17 -2.02
N LEU A 391 16.79 -1.52 -1.48
CA LEU A 391 18.18 -1.87 -1.77
C LEU A 391 18.54 -3.22 -1.17
N ARG A 392 18.13 -3.50 0.06
CA ARG A 392 18.28 -4.84 0.65
C ARG A 392 17.40 -5.88 -0.01
N ALA A 393 16.33 -5.46 -0.70
CA ALA A 393 15.50 -6.34 -1.49
C ALA A 393 16.23 -6.99 -2.69
N ASN A 394 17.40 -6.48 -3.11
CA ASN A 394 18.15 -6.97 -4.27
C ASN A 394 19.35 -7.86 -3.90
N LYS A 395 19.36 -8.49 -2.72
CA LYS A 395 20.45 -9.39 -2.33
C LYS A 395 20.66 -10.54 -3.33
N SER A 396 19.59 -11.12 -3.84
CA SER A 396 19.65 -12.21 -4.82
C SER A 396 20.23 -11.74 -6.14
N LEU A 397 19.91 -10.52 -6.58
CA LEU A 397 20.53 -9.96 -7.79
C LEU A 397 22.04 -9.88 -7.66
N ALA A 398 22.58 -9.49 -6.52
CA ALA A 398 24.02 -9.47 -6.27
C ALA A 398 24.63 -10.88 -6.23
N ALA A 399 23.85 -11.90 -5.88
CA ALA A 399 24.29 -13.30 -5.93
C ALA A 399 24.21 -13.90 -7.33
N TRP A 400 23.18 -13.54 -8.13
CA TRP A 400 22.95 -14.08 -9.46
C TRP A 400 23.79 -13.43 -10.55
N VAL A 401 24.16 -12.18 -10.36
CA VAL A 401 24.92 -11.39 -11.35
C VAL A 401 26.14 -10.79 -10.66
N SER A 402 27.32 -11.07 -11.17
CA SER A 402 28.49 -10.36 -10.66
C SER A 402 28.31 -8.85 -10.92
N THR A 403 28.72 -8.04 -9.96
CA THR A 403 28.56 -6.57 -10.02
C THR A 403 29.23 -5.99 -11.29
N LEU A 404 30.30 -6.62 -11.75
CA LEU A 404 31.03 -6.24 -12.97
C LEU A 404 30.24 -6.55 -14.23
N ASP A 405 29.56 -7.70 -14.30
CA ASP A 405 28.74 -8.09 -15.46
C ASP A 405 27.50 -7.19 -15.58
N PHE A 406 26.91 -6.81 -14.45
CA PHE A 406 25.78 -5.91 -14.46
C PHE A 406 26.16 -4.51 -14.96
N ILE A 407 27.28 -3.96 -14.48
CA ILE A 407 27.80 -2.65 -14.92
C ILE A 407 28.21 -2.71 -16.38
N ALA A 408 28.95 -3.75 -16.81
CA ALA A 408 29.40 -3.92 -18.17
C ALA A 408 28.22 -4.06 -19.15
N ASN A 409 27.22 -4.86 -18.84
CA ASN A 409 26.01 -5.02 -19.65
C ASN A 409 25.18 -3.75 -19.71
N THR A 410 25.05 -3.02 -18.62
CA THR A 410 24.32 -1.74 -18.57
C THR A 410 25.05 -0.67 -19.40
N VAL A 411 26.36 -0.57 -19.29
CA VAL A 411 27.18 0.38 -20.07
C VAL A 411 27.18 -0.02 -21.54
N THR A 412 27.29 -1.30 -21.88
CA THR A 412 27.25 -1.79 -23.28
C THR A 412 25.89 -1.52 -23.94
N LEU A 413 24.79 -1.74 -23.21
CA LEU A 413 23.44 -1.44 -23.70
C LEU A 413 23.23 0.07 -23.88
N CYS A 414 23.76 0.90 -22.99
CA CYS A 414 23.74 2.35 -23.15
C CYS A 414 24.59 2.81 -24.35
N ALA A 415 25.78 2.22 -24.54
CA ALA A 415 26.64 2.52 -25.67
C ALA A 415 26.03 2.09 -27.01
N LEU A 416 25.40 0.91 -27.09
CA LEU A 416 24.67 0.44 -28.28
C LEU A 416 23.43 1.28 -28.58
N ALA A 417 22.75 1.82 -27.55
CA ALA A 417 21.63 2.73 -27.74
C ALA A 417 22.07 4.11 -28.27
N LEU A 418 23.27 4.57 -27.93
CA LEU A 418 23.85 5.82 -28.39
C LEU A 418 24.46 5.73 -29.80
N ASP A 419 24.99 4.53 -30.18
CA ASP A 419 25.63 4.29 -31.48
C ASP A 419 24.61 3.96 -32.60
N SER A 420 23.36 3.63 -32.26
CA SER A 420 22.29 3.31 -33.22
C SER A 420 21.62 4.54 -33.85
N GLY A 421 22.34 5.64 -34.01
CA GLY A 421 21.95 6.78 -34.83
C GLY A 421 21.81 6.48 -36.34
N ALA A 422 21.71 5.21 -36.75
CA ALA A 422 21.52 4.82 -38.15
C ALA A 422 20.43 3.74 -38.28
N SER A 423 19.35 4.15 -38.93
CA SER A 423 18.37 3.38 -39.74
C SER A 423 17.98 1.96 -39.37
N SER A 424 16.68 1.84 -39.04
CA SER A 424 15.78 0.76 -39.48
C SER A 424 16.27 -0.70 -39.41
N ARG A 425 16.12 -1.33 -38.26
CA ARG A 425 15.60 -2.69 -38.10
C ARG A 425 15.40 -3.00 -36.61
N ARG A 426 14.16 -2.92 -36.15
CA ARG A 426 13.79 -3.25 -34.77
C ARG A 426 13.86 -4.76 -34.54
N PRO A 427 14.53 -5.27 -33.47
CA PRO A 427 14.31 -6.63 -33.00
C PRO A 427 12.91 -6.74 -32.37
N ARG A 428 12.15 -7.75 -32.76
CA ARG A 428 10.73 -7.96 -32.42
C ARG A 428 10.46 -8.51 -31.01
N ALA A 429 11.38 -8.45 -30.07
CA ALA A 429 11.26 -9.17 -28.79
C ALA A 429 11.71 -8.40 -27.53
N LEU A 430 11.58 -7.09 -27.50
CA LEU A 430 11.74 -6.33 -26.24
C LEU A 430 10.39 -5.76 -25.85
N SER A 431 9.87 -6.13 -24.67
CA SER A 431 8.61 -5.61 -24.16
C SER A 431 8.70 -4.08 -24.01
N ARG A 432 7.59 -3.39 -24.28
CA ARG A 432 7.53 -1.92 -24.19
C ARG A 432 7.91 -1.40 -22.80
N SER A 433 7.70 -2.16 -21.76
CA SER A 433 8.09 -1.85 -20.38
C SER A 433 9.62 -1.67 -20.23
N LEU A 434 10.41 -2.47 -20.94
CA LEU A 434 11.86 -2.35 -20.97
C LEU A 434 12.33 -0.98 -21.50
N ILE A 435 11.67 -0.49 -22.55
CA ILE A 435 12.02 0.76 -23.21
C ILE A 435 11.65 1.97 -22.32
N ILE A 436 10.51 1.91 -21.64
CA ILE A 436 10.03 3.02 -20.80
C ILE A 436 10.91 3.18 -19.55
N TRP A 437 11.28 2.10 -18.88
CA TRP A 437 12.17 2.18 -17.71
C TRP A 437 13.58 2.67 -18.09
N PHE A 438 14.11 2.23 -19.22
CA PHE A 438 15.41 2.70 -19.74
C PHE A 438 15.36 4.19 -20.10
N THR A 439 14.28 4.68 -20.70
CA THR A 439 14.17 6.07 -21.13
C THR A 439 14.09 7.03 -19.93
N VAL A 440 13.33 6.69 -18.89
CA VAL A 440 13.22 7.54 -17.69
C VAL A 440 14.51 7.53 -16.87
N SER A 441 15.12 6.38 -16.65
CA SER A 441 16.39 6.27 -15.89
C SER A 441 17.58 6.87 -16.64
N SER A 442 17.63 6.73 -17.98
CA SER A 442 18.72 7.28 -18.80
C SER A 442 18.64 8.81 -18.95
N ASN A 443 17.45 9.37 -19.06
CA ASN A 443 17.29 10.83 -19.16
C ASN A 443 17.66 11.55 -17.85
N VAL A 444 17.37 10.94 -16.69
CA VAL A 444 17.80 11.47 -15.39
C VAL A 444 19.31 11.35 -15.22
N PHE A 445 19.92 10.25 -15.67
CA PHE A 445 21.37 10.04 -15.58
C PHE A 445 22.14 10.92 -16.57
N LEU A 446 21.65 11.12 -17.79
CA LEU A 446 22.23 12.04 -18.78
C LEU A 446 22.08 13.50 -18.37
N GLY A 447 20.95 13.88 -17.74
CA GLY A 447 20.77 15.21 -17.15
C GLY A 447 21.77 15.49 -16.02
N LEU A 448 22.06 14.51 -15.18
CA LEU A 448 23.07 14.59 -14.11
C LEU A 448 24.49 14.67 -14.68
N LEU A 449 24.84 13.90 -15.72
CA LEU A 449 26.14 13.95 -16.37
C LEU A 449 26.35 15.28 -17.13
N ALA A 450 25.31 15.80 -17.77
CA ALA A 450 25.37 17.11 -18.42
C ALA A 450 25.54 18.26 -17.42
N SER A 451 24.94 18.17 -16.23
CA SER A 451 25.16 19.16 -15.16
C SER A 451 26.55 19.07 -14.54
N LEU A 452 27.13 17.86 -14.44
CA LEU A 452 28.50 17.66 -13.94
C LEU A 452 29.57 18.08 -14.96
N SER A 453 29.32 17.94 -16.27
CA SER A 453 30.24 18.41 -17.31
C SER A 453 30.28 19.95 -17.44
N ASN A 454 29.18 20.62 -17.13
CA ASN A 454 29.14 22.10 -17.09
C ASN A 454 29.82 22.73 -15.88
N VAL A 455 30.10 21.93 -14.80
CA VAL A 455 30.86 22.41 -13.63
C VAL A 455 32.36 22.29 -13.84
N SER A 456 32.83 21.43 -14.74
CA SER A 456 34.25 21.24 -15.04
C SER A 456 34.83 22.13 -16.17
N GLY A 457 34.01 23.00 -16.77
CA GLY A 457 34.34 23.81 -17.95
C GLY A 457 34.75 25.28 -17.70
N SER A 458 34.84 25.74 -16.45
CA SER A 458 35.36 27.07 -16.16
C SER A 458 36.88 27.03 -15.90
N SER A 459 37.65 27.06 -16.98
CA SER A 459 39.09 27.35 -16.94
C SER A 459 39.32 28.79 -16.46
N ILE A 460 39.95 28.94 -15.35
CA ILE A 460 40.46 30.20 -14.83
C ILE A 460 41.66 30.60 -15.68
N SER A 461 41.46 31.56 -16.58
CA SER A 461 42.53 32.34 -17.17
C SER A 461 42.52 33.75 -16.55
N GLY A 462 43.30 33.92 -15.53
CA GLY A 462 43.58 35.23 -14.91
C GLY A 462 45.07 35.43 -14.80
N THR A 463 45.64 36.22 -15.70
CA THR A 463 46.98 36.81 -15.57
C THR A 463 46.95 37.92 -14.52
N PRO A 464 47.98 38.07 -13.68
CA PRO A 464 48.03 39.16 -12.70
C PRO A 464 48.46 40.46 -13.36
N PRO A 465 48.03 41.64 -12.90
CA PRO A 465 48.54 42.92 -13.33
C PRO A 465 49.83 43.26 -12.58
N ASN A 466 50.73 44.01 -13.25
CA ASN A 466 51.93 44.63 -12.78
C ASN A 466 51.75 45.47 -11.51
#